data_4d2d3af68a9b8b460e3b34f78a4e503a
#
_entry.id   4d2d3af68a9b8b460e3b34f78a4e503a
#
_cell.length_a   1.000
_cell.length_b   1.000
_cell.length_c   1.000
_cell.angle_alpha   90.00
_cell.angle_beta   90.00
_cell.angle_gamma   90.00
#
_symmetry.space_group_name_H-M   'P 1'
#
loop_
_entity.id
_entity.type
_entity.pdbx_description
1 polymer ?
#
loop_
_entity_poly.entity_id
_entity_poly.type
_entity_poly.pdbx_seq_one_letter_code
_entity_poly.pdbx_strand_id
1 'polypeptide(L)' 'MVANMSDEIPEYLTLMQVSKLLKVHPNTLRNWDKSGELKASRIGARKIRRYKKSDVLEFIEKEN' A
#
# COMPACT_ATOMS: atom_id res chain seq x y z
N MET A 1 20.09 3.15 18.07
CA MET A 1 19.96 3.16 16.63
C MET A 1 18.54 3.42 16.23
N VAL A 2 18.36 4.36 15.34
CA VAL A 2 17.02 4.72 14.87
C VAL A 2 16.67 3.87 13.65
N ALA A 3 15.57 3.16 13.73
CA ALA A 3 15.10 2.38 12.59
C ALA A 3 14.61 3.34 11.50
N ASN A 4 14.99 3.04 10.28
CA ASN A 4 14.47 3.75 9.14
C ASN A 4 12.97 3.45 9.03
N MET A 5 12.17 4.45 8.69
CA MET A 5 10.74 4.27 8.55
C MET A 5 10.39 3.15 7.56
N SER A 6 11.16 3.02 6.50
CA SER A 6 10.94 1.95 5.51
C SER A 6 11.23 0.56 6.06
N ASP A 7 12.08 0.46 7.10
CA ASP A 7 12.36 -0.82 7.74
C ASP A 7 11.22 -1.27 8.66
N GLU A 8 10.41 -0.32 9.13
CA GLU A 8 9.27 -0.61 9.98
C GLU A 8 8.04 -1.03 9.19
N ILE A 9 8.02 -0.74 7.90
CA ILE A 9 6.89 -1.08 7.04
C ILE A 9 7.08 -2.50 6.51
N PRO A 10 6.09 -3.39 6.74
CA PRO A 10 6.20 -4.76 6.23
C PRO A 10 6.24 -4.80 4.70
N GLU A 11 6.79 -5.89 4.18
CA GLU A 11 6.90 -6.11 2.72
C GLU A 11 5.56 -5.99 2.02
N TYR A 12 4.50 -6.49 2.66
CA TYR A 12 3.14 -6.42 2.13
C TYR A 12 2.23 -5.83 3.18
N LEU A 13 1.34 -4.95 2.74
CA LEU A 13 0.42 -4.24 3.62
C LEU A 13 -1.03 -4.57 3.27
N THR A 14 -1.87 -4.57 4.31
CA THR A 14 -3.30 -4.70 4.10
C THR A 14 -3.89 -3.36 3.66
N LEU A 15 -5.12 -3.40 3.15
CA LEU A 15 -5.86 -2.20 2.78
C LEU A 15 -5.91 -1.21 3.96
N MET A 16 -6.22 -1.72 5.16
CA MET A 16 -6.32 -0.88 6.34
C MET A 16 -4.99 -0.28 6.74
N GLN A 17 -3.91 -1.04 6.61
CA GLN A 17 -2.58 -0.53 6.91
C GLN A 17 -2.19 0.61 5.98
N VAL A 18 -2.46 0.44 4.69
CA VAL A 18 -2.17 1.49 3.70
C VAL A 18 -3.05 2.71 3.93
N SER A 19 -4.32 2.48 4.25
CA SER A 19 -5.26 3.55 4.58
C SER A 19 -4.73 4.43 5.70
N LYS A 20 -4.23 3.81 6.75
CA LYS A 20 -3.66 4.54 7.90
C LYS A 20 -2.35 5.23 7.55
N LEU A 21 -1.52 4.55 6.78
CA LEU A 21 -0.22 5.08 6.38
C LEU A 21 -0.36 6.33 5.51
N LEU A 22 -1.25 6.27 4.54
CA LEU A 22 -1.48 7.38 3.61
C LEU A 22 -2.52 8.37 4.12
N LYS A 23 -3.19 8.04 5.21
CA LYS A 23 -4.25 8.87 5.81
C LYS A 23 -5.39 9.15 4.83
N VAL A 24 -5.81 8.10 4.13
CA VAL A 24 -6.93 8.16 3.19
C VAL A 24 -7.96 7.11 3.55
N HIS A 25 -9.19 7.35 3.15
CA HIS A 25 -10.28 6.40 3.41
C HIS A 25 -10.07 5.11 2.61
N PRO A 26 -10.42 3.94 3.16
CA PRO A 26 -10.29 2.68 2.43
C PRO A 26 -10.99 2.67 1.07
N ASN A 27 -12.11 3.35 0.94
CA ASN A 27 -12.81 3.43 -0.34
C ASN A 27 -11.99 4.16 -1.41
N THR A 28 -11.20 5.15 -1.00
CA THR A 28 -10.30 5.85 -1.90
C THR A 28 -9.26 4.88 -2.46
N LEU A 29 -8.71 3.99 -1.59
CA LEU A 29 -7.75 2.99 -2.03
C LEU A 29 -8.38 1.99 -3.00
N ARG A 30 -9.63 1.60 -2.76
CA ARG A 30 -10.34 0.70 -3.67
C ARG A 30 -10.53 1.33 -5.04
N ASN A 31 -10.84 2.63 -5.05
CA ASN A 31 -10.98 3.37 -6.29
C ASN A 31 -9.64 3.48 -7.04
N TRP A 32 -8.56 3.72 -6.29
CA TRP A 32 -7.22 3.80 -6.89
C TRP A 32 -6.77 2.46 -7.46
N ASP A 33 -7.12 1.36 -6.79
CA ASP A 33 -6.85 0.02 -7.30
C ASP A 33 -7.58 -0.20 -8.63
N LYS A 34 -8.83 0.24 -8.68
CA LYS A 34 -9.68 0.10 -9.86
C LYS A 34 -9.17 0.95 -11.03
N SER A 35 -8.77 2.18 -10.75
CA SER A 35 -8.29 3.11 -11.78
C SER A 35 -6.84 2.85 -12.18
N GLY A 36 -6.11 2.09 -11.39
CA GLY A 36 -4.71 1.78 -11.67
C GLY A 36 -3.73 2.76 -11.06
N GLU A 37 -4.18 3.73 -10.28
CA GLU A 37 -3.29 4.69 -9.64
C GLU A 37 -2.44 4.05 -8.57
N LEU A 38 -3.01 3.13 -7.80
CA LEU A 38 -2.28 2.36 -6.81
C LEU A 38 -2.92 0.98 -6.74
N LYS A 39 -2.37 0.06 -7.52
CA LYS A 39 -2.91 -1.29 -7.62
C LYS A 39 -2.41 -2.17 -6.50
N ALA A 40 -3.33 -3.00 -5.97
CA ALA A 40 -2.98 -4.02 -5.01
C ALA A 40 -2.54 -5.28 -5.75
N SER A 41 -1.60 -6.02 -5.15
CA SER A 41 -1.17 -7.31 -5.67
C SER A 41 -2.09 -8.41 -5.14
N ARG A 42 -2.28 -9.44 -5.93
CA ARG A 42 -3.03 -10.63 -5.50
C ARG A 42 -2.03 -11.71 -5.14
N ILE A 43 -2.04 -12.16 -3.90
CA ILE A 43 -1.02 -13.08 -3.39
C ILE A 43 -1.64 -14.40 -2.99
N GLY A 44 -0.93 -15.49 -3.29
CA GLY A 44 -1.28 -16.83 -2.89
C GLY A 44 -2.43 -17.44 -3.66
N ALA A 45 -2.79 -18.67 -3.30
CA ALA A 45 -3.86 -19.43 -3.95
C ALA A 45 -5.21 -18.75 -3.81
N ARG A 46 -5.44 -18.06 -2.70
CA ARG A 46 -6.68 -17.35 -2.43
C ARG A 46 -6.75 -15.99 -3.09
N LYS A 47 -5.66 -15.56 -3.72
CA LYS A 47 -5.55 -14.25 -4.37
C LYS A 47 -5.93 -13.11 -3.44
N ILE A 48 -5.34 -13.15 -2.25
CA ILE A 48 -5.57 -12.15 -1.22
C ILE A 48 -4.97 -10.83 -1.68
N ARG A 49 -5.75 -9.76 -1.54
CA ARG A 49 -5.31 -8.43 -1.93
C ARG A 49 -4.33 -7.87 -0.90
N ARG A 50 -3.14 -7.52 -1.36
CA ARG A 50 -2.11 -6.91 -0.50
C ARG A 50 -1.37 -5.85 -1.30
N TYR A 51 -0.97 -4.79 -0.60
CA TYR A 51 -0.21 -3.71 -1.23
C TYR A 51 1.27 -3.96 -1.02
N LYS A 52 2.02 -3.95 -2.09
CA LYS A 52 3.46 -4.13 -2.03
C LYS A 52 4.09 -2.85 -1.48
N LYS A 53 4.98 -2.99 -0.49
CA LYS A 53 5.65 -1.86 0.13
C LYS A 53 6.30 -0.93 -0.89
N SER A 54 7.01 -1.48 -1.87
CA SER A 54 7.69 -0.68 -2.89
C SER A 54 6.70 0.15 -3.70
N ASP A 55 5.54 -0.41 -4.01
CA ASP A 55 4.51 0.30 -4.77
C ASP A 55 3.94 1.46 -3.97
N VAL A 56 3.72 1.24 -2.67
CA VAL A 56 3.19 2.28 -1.79
C VAL A 56 4.19 3.42 -1.63
N LEU A 57 5.45 3.09 -1.42
CA LEU A 57 6.51 4.10 -1.27
C LEU A 57 6.70 4.90 -2.56
N GLU A 58 6.66 4.23 -3.68
CA GLU A 58 6.75 4.88 -4.99
C GLU A 58 5.59 5.83 -5.22
N PHE A 59 4.39 5.42 -4.82
CA PHE A 59 3.20 6.26 -4.92
C PHE A 59 3.35 7.53 -4.08
N ILE A 60 3.85 7.40 -2.86
CA ILE A 60 4.09 8.54 -1.97
C ILE A 60 5.08 9.51 -2.60
N GLU A 61 6.17 9.00 -3.14
CA GLU A 61 7.19 9.83 -3.77
C GLU A 61 6.64 10.57 -5.00
N LYS A 62 5.81 9.88 -5.75
CA LYS A 62 5.22 10.42 -6.97
C LYS A 62 4.27 11.58 -6.68
N GLU A 63 3.55 11.50 -5.56
CA GLU A 63 2.59 12.51 -5.16
C GLU A 63 3.26 13.75 -4.53
N ASN A 64 4.51 13.61 -4.13
CA ASN A 64 5.30 14.72 -3.62
C ASN A 64 6.08 15.37 -4.76
#